data_9e79f39858988c74d244cdfa971fdf44
#
_entry.id   9e79f39858988c74d244cdfa971fdf44
#
_cell.length_a   1.000
_cell.length_b   1.000
_cell.length_c   1.000
_cell.angle_alpha   90.00
_cell.angle_beta   90.00
_cell.angle_gamma   90.00
#
_symmetry.space_group_name_H-M   'P 1'
#
loop_
_entity.id
_entity.type
_entity.pdbx_description
1 polymer ?
#
loop_
_entity_poly.entity_id
_entity_poly.type
_entity_poly.pdbx_seq_one_letter_code
_entity_poly.pdbx_strand_id
1 'polypeptide(L)'
;MKNINCILLAFFLLVSACKKDNTNPNINSSNSITITTPGLYFEPSLLTCNVGDTIIFNLGSTHNALEVSEENYNNNNAAFIDNGFYFDFGETGYFIPNESKTYYYVCAPHLPEMKGVIIVQ
;
A
#
# COMPACT_ATOMS: atom_id res chain seq x y z
N MET A 1 -4.35 29.11 80.17
CA MET A 1 -3.14 28.34 79.87
C MET A 1 -3.57 27.02 79.23
N LYS A 2 -3.48 26.94 77.94
CA LYS A 2 -3.29 25.74 77.12
C LYS A 2 -3.35 26.09 75.66
N ASN A 3 -2.20 26.10 75.04
CA ASN A 3 -2.04 26.37 73.61
C ASN A 3 -2.62 25.20 72.82
N ILE A 4 -3.56 25.47 71.96
CA ILE A 4 -4.06 24.48 70.99
C ILE A 4 -3.40 24.86 69.66
N ASN A 5 -2.41 24.08 69.29
CA ASN A 5 -1.76 24.12 67.95
C ASN A 5 -2.75 23.57 66.92
N CYS A 6 -3.20 24.46 66.04
CA CYS A 6 -4.00 24.09 64.88
C CYS A 6 -3.05 23.71 63.75
N ILE A 7 -2.84 22.44 63.57
CA ILE A 7 -2.10 21.89 62.44
C ILE A 7 -3.03 21.93 61.23
N LEU A 8 -2.82 22.86 60.35
CA LEU A 8 -3.46 22.91 59.00
C LEU A 8 -2.81 21.82 58.13
N LEU A 9 -3.54 20.74 57.91
CA LEU A 9 -3.17 19.71 56.98
C LEU A 9 -3.58 20.20 55.56
N ALA A 10 -2.61 20.72 54.80
CA ALA A 10 -2.83 21.08 53.40
C ALA A 10 -2.94 19.80 52.58
N PHE A 11 -4.17 19.48 52.17
CA PHE A 11 -4.46 18.38 51.24
C PHE A 11 -4.12 18.81 49.82
N PHE A 12 -2.96 18.38 49.31
CA PHE A 12 -2.51 18.68 47.96
C PHE A 12 -3.24 17.72 47.01
N LEU A 13 -4.30 18.19 46.37
CA LEU A 13 -4.98 17.47 45.29
C LEU A 13 -4.11 17.48 44.04
N LEU A 14 -3.42 16.38 43.79
CA LEU A 14 -2.78 16.10 42.51
C LEU A 14 -3.87 15.85 41.46
N VAL A 15 -4.19 16.89 40.69
CA VAL A 15 -5.02 16.77 39.49
C VAL A 15 -4.13 16.15 38.40
N SER A 16 -4.25 14.83 38.26
CA SER A 16 -3.67 14.12 37.12
C SER A 16 -4.45 14.52 35.87
N ALA A 17 -3.93 15.47 35.11
CA ALA A 17 -4.47 15.83 33.80
C ALA A 17 -4.13 14.69 32.83
N CYS A 18 -5.09 13.79 32.61
CA CYS A 18 -5.06 12.91 31.44
C CYS A 18 -5.09 13.78 30.20
N LYS A 19 -3.95 13.90 29.52
CA LYS A 19 -3.93 14.35 28.12
C LYS A 19 -4.69 13.32 27.31
N LYS A 20 -5.88 13.70 26.85
CA LYS A 20 -6.55 13.00 25.77
C LYS A 20 -5.69 13.21 24.53
N ASP A 21 -4.90 12.21 24.18
CA ASP A 21 -4.35 12.11 22.84
C ASP A 21 -5.53 11.98 21.89
N ASN A 22 -5.85 13.09 21.25
CA ASN A 22 -6.71 13.08 20.08
C ASN A 22 -5.90 12.46 18.93
N THR A 23 -5.73 11.15 18.96
CA THR A 23 -5.41 10.39 17.78
C THR A 23 -6.66 10.45 16.90
N ASN A 24 -6.67 11.44 16.02
CA ASN A 24 -7.63 11.49 14.93
C ASN A 24 -7.26 10.32 13.97
N PRO A 25 -8.07 9.25 13.87
CA PRO A 25 -7.75 8.11 13.01
C PRO A 25 -8.15 8.34 11.56
N ASN A 26 -8.07 9.57 11.08
CA ASN A 26 -8.43 9.88 9.72
C ASN A 26 -7.33 10.70 9.02
N ILE A 27 -6.16 10.08 8.90
CA ILE A 27 -5.22 10.42 7.85
C ILE A 27 -5.27 9.20 6.92
N ASN A 28 -6.02 9.29 5.83
CA ASN A 28 -5.80 8.47 4.65
C ASN A 28 -4.41 8.84 4.12
N SER A 29 -3.37 8.29 4.76
CA SER A 29 -2.03 8.33 4.26
C SER A 29 -1.98 7.32 3.11
N SER A 30 -2.29 7.77 1.90
CA SER A 30 -2.03 6.96 0.72
C SER A 30 -0.52 6.79 0.59
N ASN A 31 -0.08 5.53 0.64
CA ASN A 31 1.32 5.21 0.42
C ASN A 31 1.61 5.20 -1.08
N SER A 32 2.88 5.51 -1.42
CA SER A 32 3.38 5.36 -2.79
C SER A 32 4.41 4.24 -2.82
N ILE A 33 4.19 3.26 -3.69
CA ILE A 33 5.02 2.07 -3.82
C ILE A 33 5.44 1.94 -5.28
N THR A 34 6.74 1.76 -5.53
CA THR A 34 7.26 1.64 -6.89
C THR A 34 7.58 0.19 -7.22
N ILE A 35 7.09 -0.28 -8.37
CA ILE A 35 7.46 -1.55 -9.00
C ILE A 35 8.44 -1.24 -10.13
N THR A 36 9.59 -1.86 -10.10
CA THR A 36 10.65 -1.72 -11.11
C THR A 36 10.90 -3.04 -11.84
N THR A 37 11.71 -2.99 -12.90
CA THR A 37 12.06 -4.16 -13.74
C THR A 37 13.57 -4.26 -13.89
N PRO A 38 14.31 -4.67 -12.84
CA PRO A 38 15.79 -4.72 -12.88
C PRO A 38 16.33 -5.88 -13.71
N GLY A 39 15.47 -6.78 -14.15
CA GLY A 39 15.77 -7.94 -14.99
C GLY A 39 14.47 -8.49 -15.58
N LEU A 40 14.43 -9.80 -15.87
CA LEU A 40 13.22 -10.45 -16.37
C LEU A 40 12.20 -10.74 -15.24
N TYR A 41 12.01 -9.79 -14.35
CA TYR A 41 11.06 -9.86 -13.24
C TYR A 41 10.63 -8.47 -12.80
N PHE A 42 9.47 -8.40 -12.16
CA PHE A 42 9.00 -7.21 -11.45
C PHE A 42 9.55 -7.20 -10.01
N GLU A 43 9.94 -6.04 -9.52
CA GLU A 43 10.42 -5.88 -8.14
C GLU A 43 9.66 -4.75 -7.42
N PRO A 44 8.86 -5.06 -6.40
CA PRO A 44 8.47 -6.40 -5.97
C PRO A 44 7.55 -7.12 -6.96
N SER A 45 7.64 -8.46 -7.05
CA SER A 45 6.72 -9.29 -7.85
C SER A 45 5.44 -9.65 -7.10
N LEU A 46 5.46 -9.56 -5.78
CA LEU A 46 4.31 -9.69 -4.89
C LEU A 46 4.22 -8.44 -4.01
N LEU A 47 3.14 -7.72 -4.11
CA LEU A 47 2.88 -6.50 -3.37
C LEU A 47 1.57 -6.60 -2.59
N THR A 48 1.56 -6.19 -1.31
CA THR A 48 0.34 -5.96 -0.54
C THR A 48 0.20 -4.48 -0.24
N CYS A 49 -0.97 -3.91 -0.50
CA CYS A 49 -1.27 -2.50 -0.29
C CYS A 49 -2.74 -2.30 0.12
N ASN A 50 -3.14 -1.04 0.33
CA ASN A 50 -4.52 -0.70 0.65
C ASN A 50 -5.22 -0.03 -0.55
N VAL A 51 -6.55 -0.06 -0.54
CA VAL A 51 -7.35 0.76 -1.47
C VAL A 51 -6.91 2.24 -1.35
N GLY A 52 -6.66 2.89 -2.49
CA GLY A 52 -6.23 4.28 -2.57
C GLY A 52 -4.71 4.51 -2.49
N ASP A 53 -3.91 3.48 -2.24
CA ASP A 53 -2.45 3.58 -2.37
C ASP A 53 -2.06 3.82 -3.84
N THR A 54 -0.95 4.52 -4.07
CA THR A 54 -0.44 4.77 -5.41
C THR A 54 0.66 3.77 -5.74
N ILE A 55 0.43 2.95 -6.76
CA ILE A 55 1.43 2.01 -7.28
C ILE A 55 2.02 2.61 -8.55
N ILE A 56 3.33 2.81 -8.54
CA ILE A 56 4.09 3.37 -9.64
C ILE A 56 4.79 2.22 -10.37
N PHE A 57 4.47 2.01 -11.63
CA PHE A 57 5.22 1.11 -12.50
C PHE A 57 6.30 1.93 -13.21
N ASN A 58 7.56 1.64 -12.91
CA ASN A 58 8.71 2.24 -13.57
C ASN A 58 9.41 1.17 -14.42
N LEU A 59 8.97 1.03 -15.65
CA LEU A 59 9.34 -0.08 -16.53
C LEU A 59 10.59 0.25 -17.35
N GLY A 60 11.46 -0.76 -17.52
CA GLY A 60 12.54 -0.70 -18.50
C GLY A 60 12.00 -0.79 -19.93
N SER A 61 12.81 -0.31 -20.90
CA SER A 61 12.42 -0.17 -22.31
C SER A 61 12.00 -1.46 -23.03
N THR A 62 12.28 -2.62 -22.44
CA THR A 62 11.91 -3.95 -22.98
C THR A 62 10.75 -4.60 -22.25
N HIS A 63 10.14 -3.91 -21.30
CA HIS A 63 9.11 -4.44 -20.41
C HIS A 63 7.83 -3.63 -20.50
N ASN A 64 6.71 -4.33 -20.55
CA ASN A 64 5.38 -3.79 -20.36
C ASN A 64 4.72 -4.44 -19.12
N ALA A 65 3.60 -3.91 -18.66
CA ALA A 65 2.80 -4.50 -17.60
C ALA A 65 1.33 -4.42 -17.98
N LEU A 66 0.66 -5.55 -18.04
CA LEU A 66 -0.76 -5.62 -18.38
C LEU A 66 -1.50 -6.51 -17.39
N GLU A 67 -2.65 -6.01 -16.93
CA GLU A 67 -3.54 -6.77 -16.06
C GLU A 67 -4.19 -7.91 -16.86
N VAL A 68 -4.18 -9.10 -16.27
CA VAL A 68 -4.79 -10.31 -16.83
C VAL A 68 -5.70 -10.96 -15.79
N SER A 69 -6.59 -11.84 -16.23
CA SER A 69 -7.35 -12.67 -15.30
C SER A 69 -6.43 -13.65 -14.56
N GLU A 70 -6.86 -14.13 -13.40
CA GLU A 70 -6.15 -15.19 -12.67
C GLU A 70 -5.92 -16.42 -13.53
N GLU A 71 -6.93 -16.81 -14.34
CA GLU A 71 -6.83 -17.91 -15.27
C GLU A 71 -5.71 -17.68 -16.30
N ASN A 72 -5.65 -16.50 -16.92
CA ASN A 72 -4.62 -16.15 -17.89
C ASN A 72 -3.23 -16.11 -17.25
N TYR A 73 -3.15 -15.56 -16.02
CA TYR A 73 -1.91 -15.56 -15.24
C TYR A 73 -1.37 -16.97 -15.00
N ASN A 74 -2.25 -17.90 -14.60
CA ASN A 74 -1.87 -19.28 -14.35
C ASN A 74 -1.49 -20.04 -15.63
N ASN A 75 -2.16 -19.72 -16.75
CA ASN A 75 -1.92 -20.33 -18.04
C ASN A 75 -0.83 -19.63 -18.87
N ASN A 76 -0.09 -18.66 -18.29
CA ASN A 76 0.93 -17.87 -18.99
C ASN A 76 0.41 -17.20 -20.27
N ASN A 77 -0.79 -16.67 -20.20
CA ASN A 77 -1.46 -16.02 -21.31
C ASN A 77 -1.52 -14.48 -21.05
N ALA A 78 -1.03 -13.71 -22.03
CA ALA A 78 -1.04 -12.25 -21.98
C ALA A 78 -2.36 -11.62 -22.46
N ALA A 79 -3.46 -12.35 -22.45
CA ALA A 79 -4.75 -11.78 -22.82
C ALA A 79 -5.19 -10.74 -21.78
N PHE A 80 -5.11 -9.48 -22.18
CA PHE A 80 -5.49 -8.32 -21.38
C PHE A 80 -6.98 -8.33 -21.05
N ILE A 81 -7.34 -7.93 -19.83
CA ILE A 81 -8.75 -7.81 -19.43
C ILE A 81 -9.28 -6.41 -19.72
N ASP A 82 -10.55 -6.35 -20.14
CA ASP A 82 -11.23 -5.08 -20.39
C ASP A 82 -11.22 -4.20 -19.12
N ASN A 83 -10.85 -2.92 -19.28
CA ASN A 83 -10.71 -1.93 -18.21
C ASN A 83 -9.62 -2.24 -17.16
N GLY A 84 -8.74 -3.20 -17.39
CA GLY A 84 -7.54 -3.43 -16.61
C GLY A 84 -6.49 -2.32 -16.83
N PHE A 85 -5.46 -2.29 -16.00
CA PHE A 85 -4.35 -1.40 -16.26
C PHE A 85 -3.42 -1.96 -17.34
N TYR A 86 -2.89 -1.07 -18.16
CA TYR A 86 -1.90 -1.37 -19.18
C TYR A 86 -0.84 -0.27 -19.22
N PHE A 87 0.41 -0.65 -19.10
CA PHE A 87 1.57 0.23 -19.24
C PHE A 87 2.47 -0.31 -20.36
N ASP A 88 2.78 0.55 -21.29
CA ASP A 88 3.57 0.19 -22.46
C ASP A 88 5.07 0.08 -22.15
N PHE A 89 5.84 -0.34 -23.12
CA PHE A 89 7.29 -0.54 -23.01
C PHE A 89 8.02 0.71 -22.54
N GLY A 90 8.76 0.61 -21.45
CA GLY A 90 9.53 1.73 -20.88
C GLY A 90 8.70 2.83 -20.25
N GLU A 91 7.41 2.60 -20.05
CA GLU A 91 6.50 3.57 -19.46
C GLU A 91 6.72 3.70 -17.94
N THR A 92 6.55 4.92 -17.44
CA THR A 92 6.29 5.16 -16.01
C THR A 92 4.81 5.48 -15.86
N GLY A 93 4.06 4.53 -15.32
CA GLY A 93 2.61 4.64 -15.16
C GLY A 93 2.17 4.55 -13.69
N TYR A 94 0.93 4.93 -13.42
CA TYR A 94 0.36 4.98 -12.08
C TYR A 94 -0.91 4.15 -12.03
N PHE A 95 -1.01 3.28 -11.02
CA PHE A 95 -2.21 2.52 -10.72
C PHE A 95 -2.66 2.81 -9.29
N ILE A 96 -3.93 3.18 -9.12
CA ILE A 96 -4.54 3.44 -7.81
C ILE A 96 -5.74 2.49 -7.69
N PRO A 97 -5.62 1.40 -6.91
CA PRO A 97 -6.72 0.47 -6.74
C PRO A 97 -7.87 1.13 -5.98
N ASN A 98 -9.09 0.91 -6.47
CA ASN A 98 -10.32 1.44 -5.90
C ASN A 98 -11.18 0.36 -5.23
N GLU A 99 -10.74 -0.88 -5.24
CA GLU A 99 -11.41 -2.01 -4.61
C GLU A 99 -10.43 -3.01 -4.00
N SER A 100 -10.85 -3.67 -2.93
CA SER A 100 -10.10 -4.74 -2.29
C SER A 100 -10.26 -6.04 -3.11
N LYS A 101 -9.20 -6.39 -3.84
CA LYS A 101 -9.07 -7.65 -4.60
C LYS A 101 -7.62 -7.96 -4.91
N THR A 102 -7.37 -9.10 -5.53
CA THR A 102 -6.06 -9.47 -6.08
C THR A 102 -6.02 -9.11 -7.57
N TYR A 103 -4.98 -8.40 -7.96
CA TYR A 103 -4.67 -8.05 -9.34
C TYR A 103 -3.50 -8.90 -9.82
N TYR A 104 -3.67 -9.53 -10.97
CA TYR A 104 -2.65 -10.35 -11.64
C TYR A 104 -2.16 -9.61 -12.87
N TYR A 105 -0.85 -9.56 -13.08
CA TYR A 105 -0.29 -8.89 -14.26
C TYR A 105 0.95 -9.60 -14.77
N VAL A 106 1.25 -9.36 -16.05
CA VAL A 106 2.35 -10.01 -16.75
C VAL A 106 3.10 -9.01 -17.63
N CYS A 107 4.36 -9.34 -17.95
CA CYS A 107 5.09 -8.75 -19.06
C CYS A 107 4.94 -9.70 -20.27
N ALA A 108 4.22 -9.26 -21.30
CA ALA A 108 3.84 -10.14 -22.40
C ALA A 108 5.03 -10.83 -23.12
N PRO A 109 6.13 -10.12 -23.48
CA PRO A 109 7.25 -10.75 -24.16
C PRO A 109 8.09 -11.68 -23.30
N HIS A 110 7.93 -11.62 -21.96
CA HIS A 110 8.77 -12.36 -21.03
C HIS A 110 7.99 -13.42 -20.22
N LEU A 111 6.85 -13.88 -20.73
CA LEU A 111 6.17 -15.04 -20.19
C LEU A 111 6.96 -16.31 -20.48
N PRO A 112 6.97 -17.31 -19.58
CA PRO A 112 6.22 -17.38 -18.31
C PRO A 112 6.93 -16.76 -17.09
N GLU A 113 8.16 -16.26 -17.22
CA GLU A 113 9.03 -15.89 -16.09
C GLU A 113 8.60 -14.57 -15.43
N MET A 114 8.13 -13.61 -16.22
CA MET A 114 7.89 -12.24 -15.73
C MET A 114 6.42 -11.97 -15.44
N LYS A 115 6.04 -12.22 -14.19
CA LYS A 115 4.66 -12.07 -13.68
C LYS A 115 4.65 -11.41 -12.31
N GLY A 116 3.55 -10.72 -11.97
CA GLY A 116 3.40 -10.08 -10.68
C GLY A 116 1.97 -10.15 -10.13
N VAL A 117 1.85 -9.95 -8.82
CA VAL A 117 0.58 -9.97 -8.09
C VAL A 117 0.52 -8.79 -7.14
N ILE A 118 -0.60 -8.09 -7.12
CA ILE A 118 -0.91 -7.03 -6.16
C ILE A 118 -2.14 -7.47 -5.36
N ILE A 119 -1.97 -7.59 -4.04
CA ILE A 119 -3.04 -7.90 -3.09
C ILE A 119 -3.49 -6.59 -2.43
N VAL A 120 -4.72 -6.18 -2.69
CA VAL A 120 -5.30 -4.95 -2.13
C VAL A 120 -6.25 -5.30 -1.00
N GLN A 121 -6.03 -4.68 0.17
CA GLN A 121 -6.81 -4.86 1.40
C GLN A 121 -7.74 -3.67 1.69
#